data_5a6f746a7f30c60d1fbe7743bfc388fa
#
_entry.id   5a6f746a7f30c60d1fbe7743bfc388fa
#
_cell.length_a   1.000
_cell.length_b   1.000
_cell.length_c   1.000
_cell.angle_alpha   90.00
_cell.angle_beta   90.00
_cell.angle_gamma   90.00
#
_symmetry.space_group_name_H-M   'P 1'
#
loop_
_entity.id
_entity.type
_entity.pdbx_description
1 polymer ?
#
loop_
_entity_poly.entity_id
_entity_poly.type
_entity_poly.pdbx_seq_one_letter_code
_entity_poly.pdbx_strand_id
1 'polypeptide(L)'
;MLRAQLSVSTNGSELNLSLSFDSVHTRGILLDIEGTTTPIDFVYEILFPFVSAHIEEFLTAHIQDNEIRSLVDELRQHHARNAQSNAGLHSWCDRTSAERVHSAAFYMQWLMERDSKITPLKTLQGKIWEAGYRDRELRGALYPDVAPALARWRTQGRRVAIFSSGSVLAQEMLFTYSTAGDLTALLDGFFDTTVGSKRESGSYRRIAAGLGLADSEVLFLSDVTAELDSAKASGMQTGLVLRPSAPMQATSSHATISSFDEVFP
;
A
#
# COMPACT_ATOMS: atom_id res chain seq x y z
N MET A 1 33.51 0.97 -1.28
CA MET A 1 33.80 -0.47 -1.37
C MET A 1 33.31 -1.11 -0.07
N LEU A 2 32.05 -1.55 -0.02
CA LEU A 2 31.54 -2.31 1.11
C LEU A 2 31.87 -3.79 0.90
N ARG A 3 32.68 -4.35 1.76
CA ARG A 3 32.95 -5.80 1.81
C ARG A 3 31.79 -6.46 2.56
N ALA A 4 31.07 -7.36 1.88
CA ALA A 4 30.25 -8.34 2.54
C ALA A 4 31.16 -9.26 3.37
N GLN A 5 30.94 -9.32 4.69
CA GLN A 5 31.63 -10.30 5.54
C GLN A 5 30.88 -11.63 5.44
N LEU A 6 31.55 -12.60 4.83
CA LEU A 6 31.13 -14.00 4.83
C LEU A 6 31.68 -14.66 6.12
N SER A 7 30.83 -15.01 7.04
CA SER A 7 31.19 -15.92 8.13
C SER A 7 30.86 -17.35 7.74
N VAL A 8 31.90 -18.17 7.55
CA VAL A 8 31.78 -19.61 7.27
C VAL A 8 31.87 -20.38 8.57
N SER A 9 30.76 -20.98 8.99
CA SER A 9 30.78 -22.02 10.06
C SER A 9 30.79 -23.40 9.39
N THR A 10 31.87 -24.15 9.59
CA THR A 10 32.02 -25.52 9.08
C THR A 10 31.51 -26.52 10.09
N ASN A 11 30.25 -26.97 9.95
CA ASN A 11 29.81 -28.29 10.37
C ASN A 11 28.75 -28.77 9.40
N GLY A 12 28.99 -29.91 8.77
CA GLY A 12 28.33 -30.43 7.59
C GLY A 12 26.80 -30.55 7.72
N SER A 13 26.13 -29.70 7.01
CA SER A 13 24.83 -29.82 6.33
C SER A 13 24.41 -28.43 5.87
N GLU A 14 24.23 -28.23 4.55
CA GLU A 14 23.63 -27.08 3.87
C GLU A 14 24.21 -25.70 4.22
N LEU A 15 24.85 -25.06 3.23
CA LEU A 15 25.21 -23.65 3.24
C LEU A 15 23.94 -22.80 3.33
N ASN A 16 23.46 -22.57 4.54
CA ASN A 16 22.44 -21.57 4.82
C ASN A 16 23.14 -20.20 4.79
N LEU A 17 23.21 -19.58 3.63
CA LEU A 17 23.57 -18.18 3.48
C LEU A 17 22.45 -17.36 4.13
N SER A 18 22.47 -17.18 5.45
CA SER A 18 21.60 -16.23 6.11
C SER A 18 21.98 -14.84 5.61
N LEU A 19 21.18 -14.31 4.70
CA LEU A 19 21.23 -12.92 4.29
C LEU A 19 20.84 -12.08 5.51
N SER A 20 21.83 -11.61 6.27
CA SER A 20 21.55 -10.74 7.42
C SER A 20 21.50 -9.29 6.98
N PHE A 21 20.36 -8.64 7.20
CA PHE A 21 20.27 -7.18 7.17
C PHE A 21 21.15 -6.59 8.28
N ASP A 22 21.68 -5.38 8.04
CA ASP A 22 22.50 -4.71 9.06
C ASP A 22 21.64 -4.29 10.26
N SER A 23 21.56 -5.18 11.24
CA SER A 23 20.76 -4.98 12.44
C SER A 23 21.29 -3.87 13.35
N VAL A 24 22.58 -3.51 13.23
CA VAL A 24 23.23 -2.51 14.10
C VAL A 24 22.90 -1.08 13.63
N HIS A 25 22.87 -0.85 12.32
CA HIS A 25 22.65 0.49 11.78
C HIS A 25 21.20 0.72 11.34
N THR A 26 20.38 -0.32 11.15
CA THR A 26 18.97 -0.17 10.78
C THR A 26 18.14 0.32 11.97
N ARG A 27 17.59 1.51 11.84
CA ARG A 27 16.73 2.17 12.84
C ARG A 27 15.29 2.34 12.38
N GLY A 28 15.04 2.22 11.07
CA GLY A 28 13.74 2.33 10.46
C GLY A 28 13.43 1.15 9.56
N ILE A 29 12.16 0.76 9.52
CA ILE A 29 11.63 -0.25 8.61
C ILE A 29 10.47 0.38 7.85
N LEU A 30 10.56 0.40 6.53
CA LEU A 30 9.52 0.85 5.64
C LEU A 30 8.90 -0.36 4.96
N LEU A 31 7.59 -0.45 4.96
CA LEU A 31 6.86 -1.62 4.46
C LEU A 31 5.92 -1.21 3.32
N ASP A 32 5.89 -2.01 2.29
CA ASP A 32 4.82 -2.02 1.30
C ASP A 32 3.59 -2.76 1.85
N ILE A 33 2.44 -2.62 1.19
CA ILE A 33 1.18 -3.26 1.59
C ILE A 33 0.91 -4.51 0.75
N GLU A 34 0.53 -4.32 -0.50
CA GLU A 34 0.05 -5.38 -1.38
C GLU A 34 1.16 -6.41 -1.66
N GLY A 35 0.90 -7.68 -1.39
CA GLY A 35 1.92 -8.75 -1.57
C GLY A 35 3.03 -8.75 -0.51
N THR A 36 3.06 -7.78 0.39
CA THR A 36 4.10 -7.62 1.43
C THR A 36 3.55 -7.79 2.83
N THR A 37 2.68 -6.89 3.30
CA THR A 37 1.99 -7.01 4.60
C THR A 37 0.60 -7.61 4.46
N THR A 38 -0.03 -7.45 3.31
CA THR A 38 -1.41 -7.85 3.00
C THR A 38 -1.43 -8.76 1.78
N PRO A 39 -2.21 -9.86 1.78
CA PRO A 39 -2.41 -10.67 0.59
C PRO A 39 -2.96 -9.83 -0.57
N ILE A 40 -2.40 -10.00 -1.75
CA ILE A 40 -2.84 -9.27 -2.94
C ILE A 40 -4.31 -9.57 -3.27
N ASP A 41 -4.75 -10.81 -3.02
CA ASP A 41 -6.12 -11.27 -3.23
C ASP A 41 -7.11 -10.48 -2.37
N PHE A 42 -6.73 -10.03 -1.17
CA PHE A 42 -7.58 -9.19 -0.33
C PHE A 42 -7.95 -7.87 -1.02
N VAL A 43 -7.01 -7.27 -1.75
CA VAL A 43 -7.25 -6.02 -2.49
C VAL A 43 -8.20 -6.26 -3.66
N TYR A 44 -7.93 -7.31 -4.46
CA TYR A 44 -8.66 -7.56 -5.71
C TYR A 44 -9.98 -8.32 -5.51
N GLU A 45 -10.07 -9.22 -4.51
CA GLU A 45 -11.24 -10.05 -4.29
C GLU A 45 -12.18 -9.51 -3.21
N ILE A 46 -11.70 -8.62 -2.34
CA ILE A 46 -12.50 -8.05 -1.24
C ILE A 46 -12.66 -6.54 -1.38
N LEU A 47 -11.55 -5.76 -1.36
CA LEU A 47 -11.64 -4.30 -1.29
C LEU A 47 -12.29 -3.68 -2.54
N PHE A 48 -11.84 -4.03 -3.74
CA PHE A 48 -12.43 -3.47 -4.96
C PHE A 48 -13.86 -3.94 -5.21
N PRO A 49 -14.22 -5.22 -5.05
CA PRO A 49 -15.61 -5.67 -5.11
C PRO A 49 -16.50 -4.99 -4.07
N PHE A 50 -16.01 -4.77 -2.86
CA PHE A 50 -16.74 -4.02 -1.84
C PHE A 50 -17.12 -2.62 -2.32
N VAL A 51 -16.15 -1.85 -2.85
CA VAL A 51 -16.44 -0.53 -3.43
C VAL A 51 -17.49 -0.65 -4.52
N SER A 52 -17.31 -1.57 -5.49
CA SER A 52 -18.24 -1.74 -6.61
C SER A 52 -19.67 -2.01 -6.15
N ALA A 53 -19.84 -2.77 -5.07
CA ALA A 53 -21.16 -3.09 -4.52
C ALA A 53 -21.79 -1.90 -3.77
N HIS A 54 -21.00 -1.01 -3.17
CA HIS A 54 -21.51 0.05 -2.27
C HIS A 54 -21.45 1.47 -2.85
N ILE A 55 -20.92 1.66 -4.06
CA ILE A 55 -20.77 3.01 -4.67
C ILE A 55 -22.11 3.76 -4.70
N GLU A 56 -23.18 3.16 -5.25
CA GLU A 56 -24.46 3.84 -5.44
C GLU A 56 -25.13 4.17 -4.10
N GLU A 57 -25.10 3.24 -3.15
CA GLU A 57 -25.63 3.44 -1.82
C GLU A 57 -24.90 4.57 -1.08
N PHE A 58 -23.57 4.53 -1.07
CA PHE A 58 -22.74 5.56 -0.45
C PHE A 58 -22.98 6.93 -1.08
N LEU A 59 -22.96 7.03 -2.40
CA LEU A 59 -23.20 8.30 -3.10
C LEU A 59 -24.62 8.81 -2.87
N THR A 60 -25.63 7.93 -2.83
CA THR A 60 -27.02 8.32 -2.53
C THR A 60 -27.14 8.93 -1.15
N ALA A 61 -26.50 8.34 -0.15
CA ALA A 61 -26.51 8.84 1.22
C ALA A 61 -25.77 10.17 1.39
N HIS A 62 -24.68 10.38 0.65
CA HIS A 62 -23.74 11.48 0.86
C HIS A 62 -23.66 12.52 -0.25
N ILE A 63 -24.46 12.42 -1.33
CA ILE A 63 -24.37 13.35 -2.47
C ILE A 63 -24.67 14.81 -2.11
N GLN A 64 -25.29 15.05 -0.96
CA GLN A 64 -25.55 16.41 -0.46
C GLN A 64 -24.37 16.99 0.34
N ASP A 65 -23.41 16.18 0.75
CA ASP A 65 -22.21 16.62 1.45
C ASP A 65 -21.32 17.40 0.47
N ASN A 66 -20.84 18.57 0.89
CA ASN A 66 -20.08 19.45 0.03
C ASN A 66 -18.81 18.79 -0.54
N GLU A 67 -18.12 17.99 0.28
CA GLU A 67 -16.92 17.27 -0.14
C GLU A 67 -17.24 16.21 -1.20
N ILE A 68 -18.24 15.36 -0.96
CA ILE A 68 -18.66 14.32 -1.92
C ILE A 68 -19.14 14.94 -3.22
N ARG A 69 -19.90 16.04 -3.13
CA ARG A 69 -20.36 16.78 -4.30
C ARG A 69 -19.19 17.30 -5.13
N SER A 70 -18.17 17.87 -4.50
CA SER A 70 -16.97 18.35 -5.19
C SER A 70 -16.23 17.20 -5.90
N LEU A 71 -16.06 16.08 -5.24
CA LEU A 71 -15.42 14.90 -5.84
C LEU A 71 -16.20 14.35 -7.04
N VAL A 72 -17.52 14.32 -6.95
CA VAL A 72 -18.39 13.93 -8.08
C VAL A 72 -18.32 14.94 -9.24
N ASP A 73 -18.20 16.24 -8.94
CA ASP A 73 -17.98 17.27 -9.99
C ASP A 73 -16.62 17.12 -10.67
N GLU A 74 -15.57 16.76 -9.93
CA GLU A 74 -14.26 16.46 -10.50
C GLU A 74 -14.29 15.20 -11.38
N LEU A 75 -14.99 14.14 -10.96
CA LEU A 75 -15.23 12.95 -11.78
C LEU A 75 -15.96 13.31 -13.08
N ARG A 76 -16.99 14.16 -13.00
CA ARG A 76 -17.72 14.63 -14.18
C ARG A 76 -16.82 15.38 -15.16
N GLN A 77 -15.97 16.28 -14.66
CA GLN A 77 -15.01 17.01 -15.51
C GLN A 77 -14.01 16.04 -16.15
N HIS A 78 -13.54 15.05 -15.40
CA HIS A 78 -12.64 14.02 -15.93
C HIS A 78 -13.35 13.15 -16.98
N HIS A 79 -14.60 12.76 -16.74
CA HIS A 79 -15.44 12.05 -17.69
C HIS A 79 -15.60 12.83 -19.01
N ALA A 80 -15.90 14.14 -18.94
CA ALA A 80 -16.08 14.98 -20.13
C ALA A 80 -14.82 15.03 -21.01
N ARG A 81 -13.62 15.02 -20.39
CA ARG A 81 -12.34 14.93 -21.12
C ARG A 81 -12.16 13.56 -21.77
N ASN A 82 -12.46 12.48 -21.05
CA ASN A 82 -12.30 11.13 -21.57
C ASN A 82 -13.31 10.76 -22.66
N ALA A 83 -14.54 11.29 -22.59
CA ALA A 83 -15.57 11.05 -23.58
C ALA A 83 -15.20 11.56 -24.99
N GLN A 84 -14.34 12.56 -25.08
CA GLN A 84 -13.81 13.06 -26.36
C GLN A 84 -12.94 12.03 -27.10
N SER A 85 -12.27 11.14 -26.35
CA SER A 85 -11.34 10.14 -26.88
C SER A 85 -11.89 8.71 -26.86
N ASN A 86 -13.01 8.46 -26.17
CA ASN A 86 -13.59 7.14 -25.94
C ASN A 86 -15.06 7.11 -26.33
N ALA A 87 -15.35 6.83 -27.60
CA ALA A 87 -16.71 6.79 -28.16
C ALA A 87 -17.66 5.77 -27.48
N GLY A 88 -17.15 4.82 -26.71
CA GLY A 88 -17.93 3.83 -25.95
C GLY A 88 -18.21 4.20 -24.51
N LEU A 89 -17.77 5.37 -24.05
CA LEU A 89 -18.04 5.81 -22.69
C LEU A 89 -19.50 6.28 -22.56
N HIS A 90 -20.22 5.74 -21.57
CA HIS A 90 -21.62 6.07 -21.35
C HIS A 90 -21.81 7.56 -21.07
N SER A 91 -22.88 8.16 -21.60
CA SER A 91 -23.13 9.61 -21.43
C SER A 91 -23.42 9.93 -19.96
N TRP A 92 -22.85 11.03 -19.47
CA TRP A 92 -23.14 11.53 -18.13
C TRP A 92 -24.50 12.22 -18.09
N CYS A 93 -25.37 11.81 -17.17
CA CYS A 93 -26.67 12.43 -16.90
C CYS A 93 -26.68 12.99 -15.48
N ASP A 94 -27.22 14.19 -15.28
CA ASP A 94 -27.27 14.87 -13.98
C ASP A 94 -28.48 15.81 -13.80
N ARG A 95 -29.58 15.51 -14.50
CA ARG A 95 -30.85 16.27 -14.39
C ARG A 95 -31.50 16.09 -13.02
N THR A 96 -31.23 14.95 -12.37
CA THR A 96 -31.68 14.62 -11.02
C THR A 96 -30.50 14.11 -10.18
N SER A 97 -30.63 14.16 -8.85
CA SER A 97 -29.62 13.56 -7.96
C SER A 97 -29.40 12.07 -8.22
N ALA A 98 -30.46 11.32 -8.52
CA ALA A 98 -30.36 9.89 -8.83
C ALA A 98 -29.59 9.64 -10.12
N GLU A 99 -29.86 10.41 -11.20
CA GLU A 99 -29.10 10.30 -12.45
C GLU A 99 -27.63 10.66 -12.27
N ARG A 100 -27.35 11.68 -11.44
CA ARG A 100 -25.99 12.09 -11.10
C ARG A 100 -25.23 11.00 -10.35
N VAL A 101 -25.87 10.40 -9.33
CA VAL A 101 -25.30 9.27 -8.57
C VAL A 101 -25.02 8.10 -9.49
N HIS A 102 -25.99 7.70 -10.31
CA HIS A 102 -25.82 6.59 -11.26
C HIS A 102 -24.68 6.84 -12.25
N SER A 103 -24.60 8.04 -12.83
CA SER A 103 -23.50 8.40 -13.74
C SER A 103 -22.13 8.37 -13.07
N ALA A 104 -22.05 8.87 -11.83
CA ALA A 104 -20.82 8.85 -11.05
C ALA A 104 -20.40 7.40 -10.71
N ALA A 105 -21.33 6.56 -10.26
CA ALA A 105 -21.09 5.16 -9.94
C ALA A 105 -20.61 4.38 -11.16
N PHE A 106 -21.29 4.51 -12.28
CA PHE A 106 -20.89 3.87 -13.54
C PHE A 106 -19.48 4.30 -13.95
N TYR A 107 -19.18 5.59 -13.86
CA TYR A 107 -17.86 6.11 -14.25
C TYR A 107 -16.76 5.67 -13.30
N MET A 108 -17.03 5.59 -12.01
CA MET A 108 -16.09 5.02 -11.03
C MET A 108 -15.76 3.56 -11.36
N GLN A 109 -16.78 2.72 -11.65
CA GLN A 109 -16.56 1.33 -12.07
C GLN A 109 -15.71 1.24 -13.34
N TRP A 110 -16.03 2.05 -14.35
CA TRP A 110 -15.27 2.13 -15.60
C TRP A 110 -13.79 2.50 -15.38
N LEU A 111 -13.52 3.41 -14.44
CA LEU A 111 -12.16 3.81 -14.04
C LEU A 111 -11.44 2.69 -13.28
N MET A 112 -12.14 1.99 -12.39
CA MET A 112 -11.59 0.87 -11.61
C MET A 112 -11.16 -0.29 -12.52
N GLU A 113 -11.96 -0.66 -13.50
CA GLU A 113 -11.62 -1.68 -14.50
C GLU A 113 -10.35 -1.36 -15.29
N ARG A 114 -9.95 -0.07 -15.35
CA ARG A 114 -8.76 0.43 -16.05
C ARG A 114 -7.60 0.77 -15.12
N ASP A 115 -7.69 0.34 -13.87
CA ASP A 115 -6.71 0.64 -12.82
C ASP A 115 -6.35 2.13 -12.73
N SER A 116 -7.33 3.00 -12.94
CA SER A 116 -7.15 4.45 -12.90
C SER A 116 -6.80 4.91 -11.49
N LYS A 117 -5.82 5.81 -11.38
CA LYS A 117 -5.33 6.32 -10.09
C LYS A 117 -5.65 7.81 -9.87
N ILE A 118 -6.69 8.34 -10.52
CA ILE A 118 -7.08 9.74 -10.34
C ILE A 118 -7.53 10.02 -8.91
N THR A 119 -7.22 11.21 -8.43
CA THR A 119 -7.48 11.62 -7.03
C THR A 119 -8.95 11.46 -6.61
N PRO A 120 -9.96 11.97 -7.35
CA PRO A 120 -11.35 11.86 -6.89
C PRO A 120 -11.83 10.41 -6.78
N LEU A 121 -11.37 9.49 -7.66
CA LEU A 121 -11.67 8.07 -7.54
C LEU A 121 -11.07 7.48 -6.26
N LYS A 122 -9.77 7.69 -6.03
CA LYS A 122 -9.07 7.20 -4.85
C LYS A 122 -9.69 7.71 -3.55
N THR A 123 -10.09 8.98 -3.51
CA THR A 123 -10.71 9.58 -2.33
C THR A 123 -12.07 8.96 -2.05
N LEU A 124 -12.92 8.80 -3.07
CA LEU A 124 -14.23 8.16 -2.90
C LEU A 124 -14.10 6.69 -2.51
N GLN A 125 -13.19 5.93 -3.12
CA GLN A 125 -12.89 4.56 -2.70
C GLN A 125 -12.48 4.51 -1.22
N GLY A 126 -11.57 5.38 -0.79
CA GLY A 126 -11.13 5.47 0.60
C GLY A 126 -12.28 5.71 1.58
N LYS A 127 -13.22 6.59 1.22
CA LYS A 127 -14.41 6.90 2.05
C LYS A 127 -15.39 5.72 2.10
N ILE A 128 -15.58 5.01 1.01
CA ILE A 128 -16.45 3.81 0.97
C ILE A 128 -15.81 2.69 1.84
N TRP A 129 -14.50 2.48 1.73
CA TRP A 129 -13.80 1.54 2.61
C TRP A 129 -13.89 1.97 4.08
N GLU A 130 -13.71 3.26 4.38
CA GLU A 130 -13.84 3.79 5.74
C GLU A 130 -15.21 3.46 6.34
N ALA A 131 -16.30 3.65 5.58
CA ALA A 131 -17.65 3.26 6.02
C ALA A 131 -17.71 1.75 6.30
N GLY A 132 -17.28 0.90 5.36
CA GLY A 132 -17.28 -0.56 5.53
C GLY A 132 -16.45 -1.04 6.71
N TYR A 133 -15.31 -0.43 6.99
CA TYR A 133 -14.50 -0.74 8.17
C TYR A 133 -15.20 -0.32 9.47
N ARG A 134 -15.78 0.86 9.52
CA ARG A 134 -16.53 1.36 10.70
C ARG A 134 -17.74 0.51 11.00
N ASP A 135 -18.47 0.08 9.98
CA ASP A 135 -19.65 -0.77 10.10
C ASP A 135 -19.31 -2.25 10.32
N ARG A 136 -18.00 -2.59 10.35
CA ARG A 136 -17.44 -3.94 10.56
C ARG A 136 -17.76 -4.93 9.45
N GLU A 137 -18.11 -4.45 8.27
CA GLU A 137 -18.28 -5.25 7.06
C GLU A 137 -16.94 -5.61 6.43
N LEU A 138 -15.95 -4.73 6.61
CA LEU A 138 -14.55 -4.97 6.23
C LEU A 138 -13.68 -5.22 7.45
N ARG A 139 -12.67 -6.09 7.26
CA ARG A 139 -11.56 -6.28 8.19
C ARG A 139 -10.27 -6.39 7.40
N GLY A 140 -9.23 -5.66 7.84
CA GLY A 140 -7.93 -5.64 7.19
C GLY A 140 -7.25 -7.00 7.30
N ALA A 141 -7.04 -7.67 6.18
CA ALA A 141 -6.30 -8.93 6.14
C ALA A 141 -4.79 -8.65 6.11
N LEU A 142 -4.06 -9.20 7.07
CA LEU A 142 -2.61 -9.14 7.15
C LEU A 142 -2.04 -10.56 7.16
N TYR A 143 -0.81 -10.73 6.66
CA TYR A 143 -0.10 -11.99 6.88
C TYR A 143 0.16 -12.22 8.36
N PRO A 144 0.17 -13.49 8.84
CA PRO A 144 0.23 -13.82 10.28
C PRO A 144 1.49 -13.31 11.00
N ASP A 145 2.59 -13.15 10.28
CA ASP A 145 3.88 -12.67 10.78
C ASP A 145 3.96 -11.15 10.94
N VAL A 146 3.01 -10.39 10.39
CA VAL A 146 3.06 -8.92 10.39
C VAL A 146 2.93 -8.35 11.79
N ALA A 147 1.84 -8.64 12.49
CA ALA A 147 1.60 -8.06 13.81
C ALA A 147 2.70 -8.42 14.84
N PRO A 148 3.17 -9.68 14.94
CA PRO A 148 4.30 -10.02 15.79
C PRO A 148 5.59 -9.29 15.41
N ALA A 149 5.88 -9.12 14.11
CA ALA A 149 7.07 -8.42 13.65
C ALA A 149 7.02 -6.93 14.01
N LEU A 150 5.89 -6.24 13.79
CA LEU A 150 5.70 -4.85 14.19
C LEU A 150 5.97 -4.66 15.69
N ALA A 151 5.39 -5.51 16.53
CA ALA A 151 5.59 -5.46 17.99
C ALA A 151 7.07 -5.68 18.37
N ARG A 152 7.71 -6.67 17.76
CA ARG A 152 9.15 -6.97 17.97
C ARG A 152 10.03 -5.80 17.59
N TRP A 153 9.86 -5.22 16.41
CA TRP A 153 10.67 -4.09 15.93
C TRP A 153 10.48 -2.84 16.79
N ARG A 154 9.25 -2.59 17.26
CA ARG A 154 8.99 -1.50 18.23
C ARG A 154 9.70 -1.71 19.54
N THR A 155 9.71 -2.94 20.08
CA THR A 155 10.43 -3.29 21.30
C THR A 155 11.94 -3.12 21.13
N GLN A 156 12.47 -3.33 19.92
CA GLN A 156 13.86 -3.08 19.58
C GLN A 156 14.19 -1.60 19.34
N GLY A 157 13.20 -0.69 19.53
CA GLY A 157 13.37 0.76 19.34
C GLY A 157 13.42 1.22 17.89
N ARG A 158 12.97 0.39 16.93
CA ARG A 158 12.92 0.74 15.51
C ARG A 158 11.66 1.52 15.20
N ARG A 159 11.75 2.49 14.29
CA ARG A 159 10.60 3.15 13.68
C ARG A 159 10.05 2.26 12.58
N VAL A 160 8.73 2.19 12.48
CA VAL A 160 8.08 1.42 11.41
C VAL A 160 7.08 2.31 10.69
N ALA A 161 7.13 2.31 9.37
CA ALA A 161 6.22 3.08 8.54
C ALA A 161 5.74 2.28 7.32
N ILE A 162 4.65 2.73 6.74
CA ILE A 162 4.03 2.13 5.56
C ILE A 162 4.20 3.07 4.37
N PHE A 163 4.47 2.51 3.18
CA PHE A 163 4.46 3.23 1.92
C PHE A 163 3.70 2.44 0.86
N SER A 164 2.51 2.91 0.49
CA SER A 164 1.65 2.26 -0.50
C SER A 164 1.14 3.27 -1.55
N SER A 165 0.65 2.77 -2.67
CA SER A 165 -0.08 3.56 -3.65
C SER A 165 -1.51 3.92 -3.21
N GLY A 166 -2.05 3.21 -2.22
CA GLY A 166 -3.31 3.54 -1.55
C GLY A 166 -3.22 4.86 -0.77
N SER A 167 -4.34 5.57 -0.60
CA SER A 167 -4.36 6.80 0.20
C SER A 167 -4.00 6.51 1.67
N VAL A 168 -3.44 7.52 2.37
CA VAL A 168 -3.14 7.42 3.80
C VAL A 168 -4.37 6.94 4.59
N LEU A 169 -5.55 7.48 4.31
CA LEU A 169 -6.80 7.02 4.96
C LEU A 169 -7.04 5.52 4.78
N ALA A 170 -6.89 5.00 3.56
CA ALA A 170 -7.09 3.58 3.29
C ALA A 170 -6.07 2.70 4.03
N GLN A 171 -4.81 3.16 4.11
CA GLN A 171 -3.76 2.49 4.88
C GLN A 171 -4.08 2.47 6.37
N GLU A 172 -4.47 3.62 6.95
CA GLU A 172 -4.86 3.72 8.36
C GLU A 172 -6.03 2.80 8.69
N MET A 173 -7.07 2.76 7.85
CA MET A 173 -8.23 1.88 8.05
C MET A 173 -7.83 0.40 8.03
N LEU A 174 -6.97 0.00 7.09
CA LEU A 174 -6.47 -1.36 7.00
C LEU A 174 -5.80 -1.83 8.32
N PHE A 175 -4.94 -0.98 8.90
CA PHE A 175 -4.20 -1.32 10.12
C PHE A 175 -5.02 -1.09 11.40
N THR A 176 -5.94 -0.12 11.43
CA THR A 176 -6.87 0.10 12.56
C THR A 176 -7.83 -1.07 12.74
N TYR A 177 -8.41 -1.52 11.62
CA TYR A 177 -9.45 -2.57 11.63
C TYR A 177 -8.91 -3.93 11.17
N SER A 178 -7.64 -4.20 11.43
CA SER A 178 -7.03 -5.46 11.01
C SER A 178 -7.60 -6.67 11.78
N THR A 179 -7.46 -7.85 11.20
CA THR A 179 -7.81 -9.12 11.87
C THR A 179 -6.98 -9.37 13.12
N ALA A 180 -5.81 -8.72 13.24
CA ALA A 180 -4.93 -8.79 14.42
C ALA A 180 -5.22 -7.69 15.45
N GLY A 181 -6.27 -6.87 15.26
CA GLY A 181 -6.62 -5.72 16.08
C GLY A 181 -6.04 -4.42 15.53
N ASP A 182 -6.12 -3.34 16.32
CA ASP A 182 -5.55 -2.04 15.97
C ASP A 182 -4.03 -2.06 16.13
N LEU A 183 -3.31 -1.91 15.03
CA LEU A 183 -1.85 -1.91 14.97
C LEU A 183 -1.25 -0.50 14.77
N THR A 184 -2.07 0.54 14.68
CA THR A 184 -1.62 1.90 14.36
C THR A 184 -0.63 2.46 15.38
N ALA A 185 -0.78 2.08 16.67
CA ALA A 185 0.18 2.47 17.72
C ALA A 185 1.61 1.89 17.52
N LEU A 186 1.75 0.88 16.65
CA LEU A 186 3.04 0.28 16.30
C LEU A 186 3.71 0.95 15.09
N LEU A 187 3.03 1.89 14.44
CA LEU A 187 3.47 2.55 13.21
C LEU A 187 3.77 4.03 13.47
N ASP A 188 4.89 4.53 12.94
CA ASP A 188 5.33 5.92 13.07
C ASP A 188 4.83 6.80 11.92
N GLY A 189 4.26 6.24 10.87
CA GLY A 189 3.70 7.01 9.77
C GLY A 189 3.19 6.16 8.61
N PHE A 190 2.33 6.81 7.83
CA PHE A 190 1.79 6.29 6.58
C PHE A 190 2.13 7.27 5.46
N PHE A 191 2.67 6.75 4.38
CA PHE A 191 3.05 7.51 3.21
C PHE A 191 2.34 6.97 1.98
N ASP A 192 1.86 7.85 1.13
CA ASP A 192 1.29 7.52 -0.16
C ASP A 192 2.03 8.23 -1.31
N THR A 193 1.53 8.12 -2.51
CA THR A 193 2.16 8.72 -3.70
C THR A 193 2.14 10.26 -3.73
N THR A 194 1.63 10.94 -2.71
CA THR A 194 1.79 12.39 -2.54
C THR A 194 3.23 12.77 -2.19
N VAL A 195 3.99 11.87 -1.54
CA VAL A 195 5.43 12.07 -1.34
C VAL A 195 6.25 11.84 -2.61
N GLY A 196 5.63 11.26 -3.66
CA GLY A 196 6.22 10.94 -4.95
C GLY A 196 6.01 9.48 -5.34
N SER A 197 6.40 9.14 -6.57
CA SER A 197 6.27 7.78 -7.10
C SER A 197 7.14 6.78 -6.33
N LYS A 198 6.64 5.54 -6.13
CA LYS A 198 7.41 4.42 -5.57
C LYS A 198 8.57 3.97 -6.50
N ARG A 199 8.59 4.44 -7.74
CA ARG A 199 9.67 4.20 -8.71
C ARG A 199 10.70 5.32 -8.78
N GLU A 200 10.67 6.26 -7.82
CA GLU A 200 11.60 7.39 -7.74
C GLU A 200 12.38 7.36 -6.43
N SER A 201 13.71 7.37 -6.50
CA SER A 201 14.58 7.39 -5.30
C SER A 201 14.34 8.61 -4.41
N GLY A 202 13.90 9.73 -4.99
CA GLY A 202 13.56 10.95 -4.23
C GLY A 202 12.42 10.76 -3.24
N SER A 203 11.48 9.86 -3.52
CA SER A 203 10.37 9.56 -2.61
C SER A 203 10.87 8.91 -1.31
N TYR A 204 11.77 7.96 -1.43
CA TYR A 204 12.38 7.25 -0.29
C TYR A 204 13.21 8.18 0.59
N ARG A 205 13.97 9.12 0.01
CA ARG A 205 14.69 10.16 0.78
C ARG A 205 13.75 11.05 1.57
N ARG A 206 12.63 11.47 0.97
CA ARG A 206 11.61 12.27 1.68
C ARG A 206 10.99 11.50 2.84
N ILE A 207 10.74 10.20 2.66
CA ILE A 207 10.22 9.34 3.72
C ILE A 207 11.24 9.18 4.85
N ALA A 208 12.51 8.87 4.56
CA ALA A 208 13.55 8.76 5.56
C ALA A 208 13.70 10.06 6.35
N ALA A 209 13.73 11.22 5.67
CA ALA A 209 13.75 12.55 6.32
C ALA A 209 12.50 12.78 7.19
N GLY A 210 11.31 12.41 6.72
CA GLY A 210 10.06 12.46 7.50
C GLY A 210 10.09 11.60 8.76
N LEU A 211 10.81 10.48 8.71
CA LEU A 211 11.06 9.62 9.86
C LEU A 211 12.23 10.12 10.73
N GLY A 212 12.93 11.20 10.36
CA GLY A 212 14.11 11.70 11.07
C GLY A 212 15.30 10.73 11.06
N LEU A 213 15.47 9.99 9.97
CA LEU A 213 16.51 8.98 9.77
C LEU A 213 17.34 9.30 8.51
N ALA A 214 18.58 8.82 8.48
CA ALA A 214 19.35 8.76 7.23
C ALA A 214 18.83 7.63 6.34
N ASP A 215 18.96 7.78 5.02
CA ASP A 215 18.53 6.77 4.06
C ASP A 215 19.13 5.39 4.37
N SER A 216 20.42 5.34 4.74
CA SER A 216 21.14 4.11 5.09
C SER A 216 20.68 3.44 6.40
N GLU A 217 19.92 4.15 7.22
CA GLU A 217 19.34 3.61 8.47
C GLU A 217 17.97 2.97 8.26
N VAL A 218 17.43 2.98 7.01
CA VAL A 218 16.11 2.44 6.70
C VAL A 218 16.24 1.17 5.87
N LEU A 219 15.50 0.14 6.25
CA LEU A 219 15.27 -1.07 5.47
C LEU A 219 13.89 -0.98 4.83
N PHE A 220 13.82 -1.05 3.50
CA PHE A 220 12.55 -1.14 2.76
C PHE A 220 12.27 -2.58 2.35
N LEU A 221 11.06 -3.05 2.66
CA LEU A 221 10.56 -4.38 2.33
C LEU A 221 9.37 -4.26 1.38
N SER A 222 9.46 -4.95 0.23
CA SER A 222 8.42 -4.98 -0.81
C SER A 222 8.54 -6.27 -1.62
N ASP A 223 7.46 -6.69 -2.26
CA ASP A 223 7.43 -7.77 -3.25
C ASP A 223 7.78 -7.27 -4.68
N VAL A 224 7.90 -5.95 -4.88
CA VAL A 224 8.12 -5.31 -6.18
C VAL A 224 9.59 -4.90 -6.37
N THR A 225 10.33 -5.64 -7.19
CA THR A 225 11.77 -5.38 -7.46
C THR A 225 12.05 -3.95 -7.94
N ALA A 226 11.21 -3.37 -8.80
CA ALA A 226 11.42 -2.01 -9.32
C ALA A 226 11.32 -0.92 -8.24
N GLU A 227 10.54 -1.17 -7.18
CA GLU A 227 10.46 -0.29 -6.01
C GLU A 227 11.70 -0.45 -5.12
N LEU A 228 12.15 -1.69 -4.93
CA LEU A 228 13.39 -1.99 -4.21
C LEU A 228 14.62 -1.36 -4.91
N ASP A 229 14.68 -1.40 -6.25
CA ASP A 229 15.75 -0.74 -7.01
C ASP A 229 15.77 0.77 -6.75
N SER A 230 14.60 1.40 -6.70
CA SER A 230 14.45 2.83 -6.44
C SER A 230 14.83 3.20 -5.00
N ALA A 231 14.44 2.37 -4.03
CA ALA A 231 14.84 2.53 -2.63
C ALA A 231 16.35 2.34 -2.45
N LYS A 232 16.93 1.31 -3.08
CA LYS A 232 18.38 1.08 -3.07
C LYS A 232 19.17 2.24 -3.69
N ALA A 233 18.65 2.83 -4.75
CA ALA A 233 19.23 4.02 -5.37
C ALA A 233 19.14 5.28 -4.50
N SER A 234 18.25 5.32 -3.51
CA SER A 234 18.23 6.38 -2.49
C SER A 234 19.30 6.19 -1.41
N GLY A 235 19.78 4.97 -1.20
CA GLY A 235 20.72 4.58 -0.15
C GLY A 235 20.13 3.66 0.92
N MET A 236 18.84 3.29 0.81
CA MET A 236 18.20 2.36 1.74
C MET A 236 18.72 0.93 1.57
N GLN A 237 18.66 0.16 2.66
CA GLN A 237 18.72 -1.29 2.58
C GLN A 237 17.41 -1.82 2.02
N THR A 238 17.43 -2.97 1.35
CA THR A 238 16.25 -3.50 0.66
C THR A 238 16.11 -5.00 0.84
N GLY A 239 14.88 -5.47 1.04
CA GLY A 239 14.54 -6.89 1.10
C GLY A 239 13.34 -7.22 0.23
N LEU A 240 13.50 -8.22 -0.65
CA LEU A 240 12.43 -8.77 -1.47
C LEU A 240 11.61 -9.76 -0.63
N VAL A 241 10.34 -9.49 -0.50
CA VAL A 241 9.39 -10.36 0.22
C VAL A 241 8.72 -11.30 -0.77
N LEU A 242 8.89 -12.60 -0.59
CA LEU A 242 8.24 -13.64 -1.39
C LEU A 242 7.20 -14.36 -0.55
N ARG A 243 5.96 -13.94 -0.65
CA ARG A 243 4.84 -14.61 0.01
C ARG A 243 4.45 -15.89 -0.72
N PRO A 244 3.83 -16.87 -0.04
CA PRO A 244 3.53 -18.20 -0.63
C PRO A 244 2.71 -18.17 -1.93
N SER A 245 1.88 -17.15 -2.13
CA SER A 245 1.06 -16.94 -3.33
C SER A 245 1.76 -16.10 -4.42
N ALA A 246 3.00 -15.61 -4.16
CA ALA A 246 3.70 -14.78 -5.12
C ALA A 246 4.18 -15.61 -6.34
N PRO A 247 4.07 -15.08 -7.57
CA PRO A 247 4.67 -15.73 -8.73
C PRO A 247 6.19 -15.82 -8.54
N MET A 248 6.77 -16.96 -8.98
CA MET A 248 8.21 -17.20 -8.90
C MET A 248 8.95 -16.11 -9.68
N GLN A 249 9.65 -15.24 -8.95
CA GLN A 249 10.43 -14.17 -9.58
C GLN A 249 11.81 -14.69 -10.02
N ALA A 250 12.33 -14.13 -11.11
CA ALA A 250 13.71 -14.37 -11.54
C ALA A 250 14.68 -13.87 -10.47
N THR A 251 15.93 -14.35 -10.51
CA THR A 251 17.00 -13.99 -9.56
C THR A 251 17.05 -12.48 -9.28
N SER A 252 16.80 -12.10 -8.03
CA SER A 252 16.85 -10.72 -7.57
C SER A 252 18.23 -10.36 -7.04
N SER A 253 18.63 -9.09 -7.19
CA SER A 253 19.83 -8.51 -6.55
C SER A 253 19.59 -8.06 -5.11
N HIS A 254 18.38 -8.26 -4.59
CA HIS A 254 18.00 -7.93 -3.22
C HIS A 254 18.00 -9.18 -2.35
N ALA A 255 18.25 -9.00 -1.06
CA ALA A 255 18.07 -10.04 -0.06
C ALA A 255 16.62 -10.52 -0.09
N THR A 256 16.40 -11.82 -0.09
CA THR A 256 15.05 -12.40 -0.22
C THR A 256 14.62 -13.01 1.10
N ILE A 257 13.39 -12.73 1.53
CA ILE A 257 12.75 -13.30 2.71
C ILE A 257 11.37 -13.85 2.34
N SER A 258 10.90 -14.82 3.09
CA SER A 258 9.56 -15.40 2.97
C SER A 258 8.66 -15.01 4.14
N SER A 259 9.25 -14.61 5.25
CA SER A 259 8.56 -14.16 6.46
C SER A 259 9.30 -12.99 7.11
N PHE A 260 8.56 -12.12 7.77
CA PHE A 260 9.13 -11.08 8.62
C PHE A 260 9.82 -11.61 9.87
N ASP A 261 9.63 -12.90 10.21
CA ASP A 261 10.39 -13.56 11.28
C ASP A 261 11.89 -13.66 10.97
N GLU A 262 12.26 -13.56 9.68
CA GLU A 262 13.65 -13.54 9.22
C GLU A 262 14.32 -12.16 9.39
N VAL A 263 13.54 -11.12 9.73
CA VAL A 263 14.00 -9.74 9.82
C VAL A 263 14.16 -9.33 11.30
N PHE A 264 15.39 -9.23 11.75
CA PHE A 264 15.71 -8.86 13.13
C PHE A 264 14.92 -9.69 14.16
N PRO A 265 15.12 -11.03 14.16
CA PRO A 265 14.41 -11.96 15.02
C PRO A 265 14.61 -11.73 16.52
#